data_5da2291e3bd266cb3ecf1f37ab4acfe9
#
_entry.id   5da2291e3bd266cb3ecf1f37ab4acfe9
#
_cell.length_a   1.000
_cell.length_b   1.000
_cell.length_c   1.000
_cell.angle_alpha   90.00
_cell.angle_beta   90.00
_cell.angle_gamma   90.00
#
_symmetry.space_group_name_H-M   'P 1'
#
loop_
_entity.id
_entity.type
_entity.pdbx_description
1 polymer ?
#
loop_
_entity_poly.entity_id
_entity_poly.type
_entity_poly.pdbx_seq_one_letter_code
_entity_poly.pdbx_strand_id
1 'polypeptide(L)'
;MFPKALASGVDMVCVELEDGIAPHDKSEARTHALNLFKDDGGFENVERILRINSIRTQFGLEDLQAILKSEKPPPALMLPKVMDAEEIIIVDDLLSEANKDCDLHPIIETNKGLENVFKIASASKRIKTLFFGLIDMAAELRCKLTWEDLLYARSRVVHAAAKEGLDAIDGPYLDLSDSEGLKRYCEQARNLGFTGKGSINPKQVPIINDTFSPNDEEVKKAERILSIFENANTGLVMVDGKLIEKPVLRQMQRTVEISNKLKSSR
;
A
#
# COMPACT_ATOMS: atom_id res chain seq x y z
N MET A 1 1.48 -16.64 -14.25
CA MET A 1 1.24 -15.18 -14.15
C MET A 1 2.23 -14.49 -13.22
N PHE A 2 2.55 -15.07 -12.07
CA PHE A 2 3.43 -14.51 -11.04
C PHE A 2 4.79 -13.99 -11.57
N PRO A 3 5.60 -14.74 -12.35
CA PRO A 3 6.87 -14.22 -12.89
C PRO A 3 6.71 -13.00 -13.82
N LYS A 4 5.58 -12.92 -14.56
CA LYS A 4 5.29 -11.75 -15.40
C LYS A 4 4.93 -10.51 -14.59
N ALA A 5 4.25 -10.69 -13.44
CA ALA A 5 3.94 -9.60 -12.54
C ALA A 5 5.23 -9.06 -11.89
N LEU A 6 6.10 -9.93 -11.41
CA LEU A 6 7.41 -9.55 -10.87
C LEU A 6 8.27 -8.76 -11.87
N ALA A 7 8.21 -9.09 -13.16
CA ALA A 7 8.98 -8.43 -14.22
C ALA A 7 8.30 -7.17 -14.79
N SER A 8 7.17 -6.73 -14.24
CA SER A 8 6.40 -5.61 -14.81
C SER A 8 6.80 -4.22 -14.32
N GLY A 9 7.81 -4.12 -13.45
CA GLY A 9 8.29 -2.85 -12.90
C GLY A 9 7.43 -2.34 -11.74
N VAL A 10 6.78 -3.25 -11.01
CA VAL A 10 6.03 -2.93 -9.78
C VAL A 10 6.94 -3.04 -8.56
N ASP A 11 6.62 -2.29 -7.51
CA ASP A 11 7.30 -2.38 -6.21
C ASP A 11 6.74 -3.53 -5.36
N MET A 12 5.49 -3.93 -5.60
CA MET A 12 4.78 -4.97 -4.84
C MET A 12 4.02 -5.92 -5.77
N VAL A 13 4.07 -7.22 -5.49
CA VAL A 13 3.24 -8.23 -6.17
C VAL A 13 2.45 -9.03 -5.15
N CYS A 14 1.14 -9.06 -5.32
CA CYS A 14 0.22 -9.78 -4.44
C CYS A 14 -0.20 -11.11 -5.06
N VAL A 15 -0.01 -12.20 -4.30
CA VAL A 15 -0.61 -13.51 -4.57
C VAL A 15 -1.94 -13.59 -3.83
N GLU A 16 -2.95 -14.14 -4.49
CA GLU A 16 -4.36 -14.05 -4.10
C GLU A 16 -4.88 -15.36 -3.53
N LEU A 17 -5.49 -15.33 -2.33
CA LEU A 17 -6.26 -16.45 -1.75
C LEU A 17 -7.71 -16.08 -1.39
N GLU A 18 -8.07 -14.79 -1.51
CA GLU A 18 -9.37 -14.29 -1.06
C GLU A 18 -10.42 -14.37 -2.18
N ASP A 19 -11.07 -13.29 -2.54
CA ASP A 19 -12.25 -13.26 -3.42
C ASP A 19 -12.00 -13.81 -4.83
N GLY A 20 -10.76 -13.78 -5.32
CA GLY A 20 -10.38 -14.33 -6.61
C GLY A 20 -10.35 -15.87 -6.68
N ILE A 21 -10.47 -16.57 -5.55
CA ILE A 21 -10.38 -18.04 -5.47
C ILE A 21 -11.72 -18.63 -5.00
N ALA A 22 -12.26 -19.56 -5.78
CA ALA A 22 -13.51 -20.25 -5.41
C ALA A 22 -13.34 -21.07 -4.10
N PRO A 23 -14.38 -21.21 -3.27
CA PRO A 23 -14.28 -21.89 -1.98
C PRO A 23 -13.71 -23.32 -2.05
N HIS A 24 -14.04 -24.08 -3.09
CA HIS A 24 -13.54 -25.45 -3.26
C HIS A 24 -12.08 -25.53 -3.69
N ASP A 25 -11.50 -24.46 -4.24
CA ASP A 25 -10.12 -24.38 -4.70
C ASP A 25 -9.17 -23.80 -3.65
N LYS A 26 -9.67 -23.23 -2.54
CA LYS A 26 -8.85 -22.50 -1.57
C LYS A 26 -7.72 -23.32 -0.95
N SER A 27 -7.97 -24.60 -0.67
CA SER A 27 -6.93 -25.49 -0.09
C SER A 27 -5.77 -25.73 -1.05
N GLU A 28 -6.07 -25.98 -2.33
CA GLU A 28 -5.06 -26.15 -3.37
C GLU A 28 -4.31 -24.83 -3.65
N ALA A 29 -5.06 -23.74 -3.79
CA ALA A 29 -4.50 -22.41 -4.00
C ALA A 29 -3.53 -21.99 -2.87
N ARG A 30 -3.89 -22.28 -1.60
CA ARG A 30 -3.03 -22.05 -0.43
C ARG A 30 -1.71 -22.80 -0.56
N THR A 31 -1.77 -24.07 -0.91
CA THR A 31 -0.56 -24.90 -1.09
C THR A 31 0.32 -24.33 -2.21
N HIS A 32 -0.27 -23.99 -3.34
CA HIS A 32 0.44 -23.38 -4.47
C HIS A 32 1.03 -22.03 -4.12
N ALA A 33 0.27 -21.16 -3.45
CA ALA A 33 0.72 -19.85 -3.03
C ALA A 33 1.95 -19.94 -2.12
N LEU A 34 1.91 -20.76 -1.07
CA LEU A 34 3.04 -20.93 -0.16
C LEU A 34 4.29 -21.48 -0.86
N ASN A 35 4.12 -22.33 -1.86
CA ASN A 35 5.25 -22.82 -2.67
C ASN A 35 5.94 -21.71 -3.48
N LEU A 36 5.22 -20.66 -3.90
CA LEU A 36 5.81 -19.52 -4.61
C LEU A 36 6.77 -18.70 -3.74
N PHE A 37 6.64 -18.76 -2.42
CA PHE A 37 7.49 -18.03 -1.48
C PHE A 37 8.72 -18.82 -1.02
N LYS A 38 8.83 -20.11 -1.36
CA LYS A 38 9.98 -20.95 -1.03
C LYS A 38 11.24 -20.54 -1.79
N ASP A 39 11.08 -20.00 -3.00
CA ASP A 39 12.14 -19.52 -3.84
C ASP A 39 12.22 -17.99 -3.78
N ASP A 40 13.39 -17.45 -3.48
CA ASP A 40 13.62 -16.01 -3.42
C ASP A 40 13.68 -15.38 -4.84
N GLY A 41 13.84 -16.21 -5.89
CA GLY A 41 13.55 -15.89 -7.30
C GLY A 41 14.36 -14.74 -7.93
N GLY A 42 15.34 -14.15 -7.22
CA GLY A 42 16.14 -13.03 -7.73
C GLY A 42 15.39 -11.70 -7.87
N PHE A 43 14.25 -11.53 -7.16
CA PHE A 43 13.43 -10.32 -7.18
C PHE A 43 13.53 -9.57 -5.84
N GLU A 44 14.75 -9.31 -5.40
CA GLU A 44 15.04 -8.67 -4.09
C GLU A 44 14.42 -7.27 -3.94
N ASN A 45 14.16 -6.58 -5.06
CA ASN A 45 13.59 -5.24 -5.07
C ASN A 45 12.06 -5.19 -5.20
N VAL A 46 11.37 -6.35 -5.22
CA VAL A 46 9.91 -6.44 -5.33
C VAL A 46 9.35 -7.12 -4.09
N GLU A 47 8.54 -6.40 -3.35
CA GLU A 47 7.85 -6.97 -2.20
C GLU A 47 6.80 -8.00 -2.65
N ARG A 48 6.87 -9.21 -2.09
CA ARG A 48 5.96 -10.31 -2.40
C ARG A 48 4.97 -10.48 -1.27
N ILE A 49 3.70 -10.23 -1.56
CA ILE A 49 2.62 -10.20 -0.59
C ILE A 49 1.68 -11.37 -0.83
N LEU A 50 1.18 -11.99 0.23
CA LEU A 50 0.08 -12.96 0.16
C LEU A 50 -1.18 -12.31 0.73
N ARG A 51 -2.22 -12.11 -0.10
CA ARG A 51 -3.55 -11.76 0.38
C ARG A 51 -4.26 -13.02 0.86
N ILE A 52 -4.42 -13.14 2.16
CA ILE A 52 -5.12 -14.24 2.80
C ILE A 52 -6.63 -13.99 2.86
N ASN A 53 -7.41 -14.99 3.19
CA ASN A 53 -8.81 -14.77 3.54
C ASN A 53 -8.93 -14.01 4.86
N SER A 54 -10.05 -13.31 5.07
CA SER A 54 -10.32 -12.64 6.35
C SER A 54 -10.19 -13.64 7.51
N ILE A 55 -9.44 -13.27 8.54
CA ILE A 55 -9.24 -14.11 9.74
C ILE A 55 -10.53 -14.37 10.53
N ARG A 56 -11.62 -13.70 10.17
CA ARG A 56 -12.97 -13.94 10.69
C ARG A 56 -13.67 -15.12 9.99
N THR A 57 -13.01 -15.76 9.04
CA THR A 57 -13.53 -16.91 8.29
C THR A 57 -12.71 -18.17 8.58
N GLN A 58 -13.32 -19.33 8.37
CA GLN A 58 -12.59 -20.60 8.45
C GLN A 58 -11.39 -20.61 7.51
N PHE A 59 -11.53 -20.12 6.28
CA PHE A 59 -10.45 -20.08 5.30
C PHE A 59 -9.28 -19.20 5.77
N GLY A 60 -9.55 -18.05 6.39
CA GLY A 60 -8.51 -17.18 6.92
C GLY A 60 -7.75 -17.82 8.09
N LEU A 61 -8.43 -18.54 8.97
CA LEU A 61 -7.77 -19.29 10.04
C LEU A 61 -6.89 -20.42 9.47
N GLU A 62 -7.35 -21.12 8.44
CA GLU A 62 -6.58 -22.17 7.76
C GLU A 62 -5.36 -21.57 7.03
N ASP A 63 -5.51 -20.40 6.38
CA ASP A 63 -4.41 -19.68 5.74
C ASP A 63 -3.35 -19.29 6.76
N LEU A 64 -3.75 -18.65 7.85
CA LEU A 64 -2.84 -18.24 8.92
C LEU A 64 -2.13 -19.44 9.53
N GLN A 65 -2.84 -20.52 9.84
CA GLN A 65 -2.24 -21.73 10.38
C GLN A 65 -1.18 -22.33 9.43
N ALA A 66 -1.43 -22.33 8.12
CA ALA A 66 -0.48 -22.83 7.13
C ALA A 66 0.78 -21.94 7.05
N ILE A 67 0.63 -20.61 7.16
CA ILE A 67 1.73 -19.64 7.20
C ILE A 67 2.59 -19.86 8.46
N LEU A 68 1.97 -20.00 9.64
CA LEU A 68 2.68 -20.23 10.89
C LEU A 68 3.51 -21.53 10.87
N LYS A 69 3.03 -22.57 10.17
CA LYS A 69 3.74 -23.84 9.99
C LYS A 69 4.79 -23.82 8.88
N SER A 70 4.77 -22.81 7.99
CA SER A 70 5.71 -22.74 6.87
C SER A 70 7.13 -22.45 7.37
N GLU A 71 8.12 -23.14 6.82
CA GLU A 71 9.54 -22.84 7.08
C GLU A 71 9.96 -21.51 6.45
N LYS A 72 9.41 -21.20 5.25
CA LYS A 72 9.58 -19.93 4.55
C LYS A 72 8.21 -19.26 4.36
N PRO A 73 7.76 -18.44 5.30
CA PRO A 73 6.50 -17.71 5.17
C PRO A 73 6.61 -16.61 4.11
N PRO A 74 5.49 -16.08 3.61
CA PRO A 74 5.50 -14.88 2.79
C PRO A 74 6.16 -13.71 3.55
N PRO A 75 6.94 -12.85 2.88
CA PRO A 75 7.55 -11.67 3.52
C PRO A 75 6.50 -10.69 4.06
N ALA A 76 5.33 -10.64 3.44
CA ALA A 76 4.24 -9.77 3.86
C ALA A 76 2.87 -10.43 3.66
N LEU A 77 1.92 -10.08 4.54
CA LEU A 77 0.53 -10.52 4.49
C LEU A 77 -0.39 -9.33 4.24
N MET A 78 -1.26 -9.46 3.26
CA MET A 78 -2.35 -8.52 3.05
C MET A 78 -3.61 -9.06 3.72
N LEU A 79 -4.15 -8.28 4.66
CA LEU A 79 -5.28 -8.66 5.50
C LEU A 79 -6.55 -7.96 5.01
N PRO A 80 -7.47 -8.68 4.33
CA PRO A 80 -8.70 -8.11 3.81
C PRO A 80 -9.75 -7.96 4.91
N LYS A 81 -10.70 -7.05 4.67
CA LYS A 81 -11.92 -6.89 5.44
C LYS A 81 -11.68 -6.69 6.94
N VAL A 82 -10.56 -6.04 7.29
CA VAL A 82 -10.21 -5.72 8.68
C VAL A 82 -11.27 -4.79 9.27
N MET A 83 -11.77 -5.14 10.44
CA MET A 83 -12.80 -4.36 11.14
C MET A 83 -12.29 -3.70 12.42
N ASP A 84 -11.28 -4.29 13.07
CA ASP A 84 -10.79 -3.80 14.36
C ASP A 84 -9.29 -4.03 14.53
N ALA A 85 -8.66 -3.26 15.43
CA ALA A 85 -7.25 -3.37 15.81
C ALA A 85 -6.91 -4.76 16.40
N GLU A 86 -7.85 -5.37 17.13
CA GLU A 86 -7.65 -6.70 17.73
C GLU A 86 -7.33 -7.78 16.69
N GLU A 87 -7.84 -7.66 15.47
CA GLU A 87 -7.51 -8.61 14.40
C GLU A 87 -6.03 -8.55 14.02
N ILE A 88 -5.48 -7.35 13.98
CA ILE A 88 -4.05 -7.13 13.71
C ILE A 88 -3.19 -7.64 14.86
N ILE A 89 -3.60 -7.34 16.09
CA ILE A 89 -2.88 -7.76 17.32
C ILE A 89 -2.81 -9.29 17.39
N ILE A 90 -3.93 -9.98 17.15
CA ILE A 90 -3.97 -11.45 17.14
C ILE A 90 -3.01 -12.03 16.08
N VAL A 91 -2.99 -11.47 14.87
CA VAL A 91 -2.06 -11.93 13.81
C VAL A 91 -0.62 -11.66 14.19
N ASP A 92 -0.30 -10.49 14.74
CA ASP A 92 1.05 -10.11 15.19
C ASP A 92 1.54 -11.04 16.31
N ASP A 93 0.70 -11.30 17.33
CA ASP A 93 1.02 -12.19 18.45
C ASP A 93 1.35 -13.60 17.95
N LEU A 94 0.52 -14.17 17.07
CA LEU A 94 0.72 -15.50 16.52
C LEU A 94 1.98 -15.58 15.64
N LEU A 95 2.25 -14.57 14.81
CA LEU A 95 3.48 -14.49 14.02
C LEU A 95 4.70 -14.39 14.91
N SER A 96 4.61 -13.63 15.99
CA SER A 96 5.70 -13.43 16.95
C SER A 96 5.96 -14.70 17.76
N GLU A 97 4.93 -15.39 18.24
CA GLU A 97 5.04 -16.68 18.92
C GLU A 97 5.71 -17.74 18.02
N ALA A 98 5.35 -17.76 16.74
CA ALA A 98 5.91 -18.68 15.75
C ALA A 98 7.27 -18.23 15.18
N ASN A 99 7.83 -17.10 15.64
CA ASN A 99 9.07 -16.48 15.14
C ASN A 99 9.04 -16.27 13.62
N LYS A 100 7.91 -15.77 13.08
CA LYS A 100 7.75 -15.43 11.66
C LYS A 100 7.94 -13.92 11.45
N ASP A 101 8.83 -13.59 10.52
CA ASP A 101 9.06 -12.21 10.10
C ASP A 101 8.21 -11.93 8.86
N CYS A 102 7.02 -11.35 9.08
CA CYS A 102 6.09 -10.97 8.05
C CYS A 102 5.61 -9.54 8.32
N ASP A 103 5.68 -8.68 7.32
CA ASP A 103 5.03 -7.37 7.37
C ASP A 103 3.51 -7.51 7.17
N LEU A 104 2.74 -6.52 7.62
CA LEU A 104 1.29 -6.54 7.55
C LEU A 104 0.77 -5.36 6.72
N HIS A 105 -0.17 -5.64 5.83
CA HIS A 105 -0.84 -4.68 4.96
C HIS A 105 -2.37 -4.80 5.11
N PRO A 106 -2.99 -4.14 6.11
CA PRO A 106 -4.44 -4.15 6.25
C PRO A 106 -5.14 -3.45 5.09
N ILE A 107 -6.24 -4.04 4.60
CA ILE A 107 -7.15 -3.39 3.65
C ILE A 107 -8.31 -2.78 4.43
N ILE A 108 -8.51 -1.49 4.27
CA ILE A 108 -9.63 -0.74 4.82
C ILE A 108 -10.74 -0.69 3.78
N GLU A 109 -11.74 -1.55 3.96
CA GLU A 109 -12.79 -1.77 2.96
C GLU A 109 -14.15 -2.12 3.59
N THR A 110 -14.27 -1.99 4.92
CA THR A 110 -15.51 -2.16 5.66
C THR A 110 -15.87 -0.89 6.42
N ASN A 111 -17.16 -0.65 6.66
CA ASN A 111 -17.63 0.50 7.46
C ASN A 111 -16.97 0.52 8.84
N LYS A 112 -16.92 -0.65 9.50
CA LYS A 112 -16.33 -0.75 10.84
C LYS A 112 -14.82 -0.54 10.80
N GLY A 113 -14.13 -1.06 9.77
CA GLY A 113 -12.70 -0.82 9.56
C GLY A 113 -12.39 0.65 9.30
N LEU A 114 -13.23 1.33 8.52
CA LEU A 114 -13.10 2.77 8.30
C LEU A 114 -13.32 3.58 9.59
N GLU A 115 -14.29 3.20 10.43
CA GLU A 115 -14.50 3.81 11.73
C GLU A 115 -13.29 3.64 12.64
N ASN A 116 -12.70 2.44 12.66
CA ASN A 116 -11.59 2.07 13.54
C ASN A 116 -10.20 2.30 12.91
N VAL A 117 -10.10 2.91 11.72
CA VAL A 117 -8.85 2.96 10.93
C VAL A 117 -7.65 3.51 11.71
N PHE A 118 -7.84 4.48 12.60
CA PHE A 118 -6.76 5.03 13.43
C PHE A 118 -6.22 4.03 14.45
N LYS A 119 -7.09 3.20 15.02
CA LYS A 119 -6.68 2.12 15.93
C LYS A 119 -6.00 1.00 15.17
N ILE A 120 -6.54 0.63 14.00
CA ILE A 120 -5.94 -0.37 13.11
C ILE A 120 -4.53 0.07 12.70
N ALA A 121 -4.36 1.32 12.25
CA ALA A 121 -3.07 1.84 11.81
C ALA A 121 -1.97 1.77 12.89
N SER A 122 -2.33 1.90 14.17
CA SER A 122 -1.38 1.88 15.30
C SER A 122 -1.28 0.53 16.00
N ALA A 123 -1.94 -0.51 15.51
CA ALA A 123 -2.09 -1.78 16.22
C ALA A 123 -0.82 -2.64 16.28
N SER A 124 0.09 -2.49 15.32
CA SER A 124 1.34 -3.26 15.24
C SER A 124 2.44 -2.49 14.48
N LYS A 125 3.68 -2.70 14.88
CA LYS A 125 4.87 -2.19 14.16
C LYS A 125 5.15 -2.94 12.85
N ARG A 126 4.52 -4.09 12.65
CA ARG A 126 4.58 -4.84 11.38
C ARG A 126 3.77 -4.19 10.28
N ILE A 127 2.84 -3.27 10.60
CA ILE A 127 2.09 -2.56 9.58
C ILE A 127 3.04 -1.61 8.86
N LYS A 128 3.10 -1.74 7.53
CA LYS A 128 3.89 -0.83 6.66
C LYS A 128 2.98 0.05 5.81
N THR A 129 1.82 -0.45 5.44
CA THR A 129 0.94 0.20 4.47
C THR A 129 -0.51 -0.02 4.85
N LEU A 130 -1.36 0.98 4.64
CA LEU A 130 -2.81 0.81 4.59
C LEU A 130 -3.27 0.78 3.13
N PHE A 131 -3.98 -0.27 2.74
CA PHE A 131 -4.63 -0.35 1.45
C PHE A 131 -6.09 0.13 1.54
N PHE A 132 -6.55 0.83 0.52
CA PHE A 132 -7.94 1.22 0.37
C PHE A 132 -8.66 0.29 -0.60
N GLY A 133 -9.59 -0.53 -0.08
CA GLY A 133 -10.39 -1.48 -0.87
C GLY A 133 -11.66 -0.80 -1.40
N LEU A 134 -11.55 -0.12 -2.54
CA LEU A 134 -12.57 0.78 -3.07
C LEU A 134 -13.89 0.09 -3.42
N ILE A 135 -13.85 -1.18 -3.88
CA ILE A 135 -15.05 -1.90 -4.35
C ILE A 135 -15.93 -2.26 -3.16
N ASP A 136 -15.35 -2.95 -2.18
CA ASP A 136 -16.06 -3.34 -0.98
C ASP A 136 -16.50 -2.13 -0.17
N MET A 137 -15.65 -1.09 -0.08
CA MET A 137 -16.00 0.15 0.60
C MET A 137 -17.20 0.85 -0.05
N ALA A 138 -17.28 0.89 -1.38
CA ALA A 138 -18.45 1.48 -2.07
C ALA A 138 -19.74 0.68 -1.80
N ALA A 139 -19.64 -0.66 -1.77
CA ALA A 139 -20.76 -1.52 -1.42
C ALA A 139 -21.21 -1.29 0.04
N GLU A 140 -20.28 -1.24 0.98
CA GLU A 140 -20.52 -0.97 2.40
C GLU A 140 -21.17 0.41 2.63
N LEU A 141 -20.70 1.44 1.92
CA LEU A 141 -21.24 2.81 1.99
C LEU A 141 -22.50 2.98 1.15
N ARG A 142 -22.87 2.00 0.31
CA ARG A 142 -24.00 2.06 -0.64
C ARG A 142 -23.91 3.23 -1.62
N CYS A 143 -22.69 3.56 -2.04
CA CYS A 143 -22.40 4.64 -2.97
C CYS A 143 -21.85 4.14 -4.30
N LYS A 144 -21.66 5.05 -5.27
CA LYS A 144 -21.02 4.72 -6.54
C LYS A 144 -19.49 4.66 -6.39
N LEU A 145 -18.84 3.99 -7.34
CA LEU A 145 -17.37 3.92 -7.44
C LEU A 145 -16.75 5.19 -8.04
N THR A 146 -17.32 6.36 -7.75
CA THR A 146 -16.74 7.62 -8.22
C THR A 146 -15.69 8.14 -7.24
N TRP A 147 -14.85 9.05 -7.70
CA TRP A 147 -13.85 9.67 -6.85
C TRP A 147 -14.50 10.43 -5.69
N GLU A 148 -15.52 11.21 -6.01
CA GLU A 148 -16.23 12.11 -5.11
C GLU A 148 -16.99 11.34 -4.02
N ASP A 149 -17.67 10.27 -4.39
CA ASP A 149 -18.48 9.47 -3.46
C ASP A 149 -17.60 8.74 -2.40
N LEU A 150 -16.36 8.41 -2.77
CA LEU A 150 -15.41 7.74 -1.89
C LEU A 150 -14.34 8.68 -1.27
N LEU A 151 -14.41 9.99 -1.53
CA LEU A 151 -13.38 10.94 -1.10
C LEU A 151 -13.23 10.97 0.44
N TYR A 152 -14.33 10.92 1.17
CA TYR A 152 -14.28 10.88 2.64
C TYR A 152 -13.53 9.63 3.15
N ALA A 153 -13.86 8.48 2.62
CA ALA A 153 -13.23 7.22 3.04
C ALA A 153 -11.73 7.21 2.70
N ARG A 154 -11.36 7.64 1.49
CA ARG A 154 -9.96 7.83 1.08
C ARG A 154 -9.20 8.78 2.00
N SER A 155 -9.77 9.95 2.25
CA SER A 155 -9.15 10.97 3.12
C SER A 155 -8.90 10.44 4.52
N ARG A 156 -9.83 9.65 5.06
CA ARG A 156 -9.71 9.06 6.39
C ARG A 156 -8.59 8.02 6.46
N VAL A 157 -8.43 7.18 5.41
CA VAL A 157 -7.34 6.20 5.33
C VAL A 157 -5.98 6.90 5.23
N VAL A 158 -5.86 7.89 4.34
CA VAL A 158 -4.63 8.69 4.21
C VAL A 158 -4.28 9.39 5.52
N HIS A 159 -5.25 9.99 6.21
CA HIS A 159 -5.01 10.63 7.50
C HIS A 159 -4.49 9.63 8.55
N ALA A 160 -5.07 8.44 8.63
CA ALA A 160 -4.63 7.42 9.58
C ALA A 160 -3.21 6.91 9.26
N ALA A 161 -2.92 6.65 8.00
CA ALA A 161 -1.60 6.25 7.54
C ALA A 161 -0.55 7.33 7.84
N ALA A 162 -0.83 8.58 7.49
CA ALA A 162 0.08 9.71 7.72
C ALA A 162 0.38 9.94 9.21
N LYS A 163 -0.61 9.74 10.10
CA LYS A 163 -0.44 9.84 11.54
C LYS A 163 0.61 8.88 12.08
N GLU A 164 0.65 7.66 11.57
CA GLU A 164 1.56 6.59 12.01
C GLU A 164 2.83 6.49 11.14
N GLY A 165 2.98 7.34 10.12
CA GLY A 165 4.13 7.32 9.19
C GLY A 165 4.10 6.14 8.22
N LEU A 166 2.91 5.57 7.97
CA LEU A 166 2.69 4.46 7.04
C LEU A 166 2.50 4.96 5.62
N ASP A 167 2.76 4.09 4.65
CA ASP A 167 2.32 4.30 3.29
C ASP A 167 0.80 4.05 3.14
N ALA A 168 0.18 4.71 2.17
CA ALA A 168 -1.22 4.51 1.80
C ALA A 168 -1.33 4.18 0.32
N ILE A 169 -1.97 3.05 -0.01
CA ILE A 169 -2.15 2.60 -1.39
C ILE A 169 -3.63 2.69 -1.75
N ASP A 170 -3.94 3.47 -2.80
CA ASP A 170 -5.31 3.55 -3.34
C ASP A 170 -5.67 2.27 -4.11
N GLY A 171 -6.94 1.95 -4.17
CA GLY A 171 -7.45 0.79 -4.90
C GLY A 171 -7.27 0.91 -6.43
N PRO A 172 -7.44 -0.19 -7.18
CA PRO A 172 -7.19 -0.25 -8.61
C PRO A 172 -8.17 0.61 -9.43
N TYR A 173 -7.77 1.00 -10.63
CA TYR A 173 -8.65 1.57 -11.64
C TYR A 173 -9.20 0.44 -12.53
N LEU A 174 -10.53 0.34 -12.62
CA LEU A 174 -11.17 -0.86 -13.18
C LEU A 174 -11.35 -0.81 -14.70
N ASP A 175 -11.43 0.39 -15.31
CA ASP A 175 -11.51 0.50 -16.77
C ASP A 175 -10.13 0.37 -17.41
N LEU A 176 -9.85 -0.81 -17.95
CA LEU A 176 -8.56 -1.13 -18.57
C LEU A 176 -8.37 -0.43 -19.94
N SER A 177 -9.41 0.15 -20.49
CA SER A 177 -9.38 0.85 -21.79
C SER A 177 -9.18 2.37 -21.64
N ASP A 178 -9.40 2.93 -20.45
CA ASP A 178 -9.32 4.37 -20.17
C ASP A 178 -8.02 4.76 -19.47
N SER A 179 -6.95 4.93 -20.24
CA SER A 179 -5.64 5.35 -19.73
C SER A 179 -5.63 6.78 -19.17
N GLU A 180 -6.42 7.68 -19.77
CA GLU A 180 -6.53 9.06 -19.31
C GLU A 180 -7.29 9.15 -17.97
N GLY A 181 -8.33 8.35 -17.82
CA GLY A 181 -9.02 8.22 -16.55
C GLY A 181 -8.11 7.65 -15.46
N LEU A 182 -7.34 6.60 -15.78
CA LEU A 182 -6.34 6.06 -14.85
C LEU A 182 -5.37 7.15 -14.39
N LYS A 183 -4.79 7.91 -15.32
CA LYS A 183 -3.85 9.00 -15.00
C LYS A 183 -4.50 10.03 -14.08
N ARG A 184 -5.70 10.48 -14.42
CA ARG A 184 -6.48 11.43 -13.62
C ARG A 184 -6.71 10.94 -12.18
N TYR A 185 -7.10 9.66 -12.02
CA TYR A 185 -7.27 9.05 -10.70
C TYR A 185 -5.96 8.90 -9.93
N CYS A 186 -4.85 8.60 -10.60
CA CYS A 186 -3.53 8.57 -9.98
C CYS A 186 -3.12 9.95 -9.46
N GLU A 187 -3.33 11.01 -10.28
CA GLU A 187 -3.03 12.40 -9.88
C GLU A 187 -3.89 12.85 -8.67
N GLN A 188 -5.18 12.51 -8.68
CA GLN A 188 -6.07 12.80 -7.55
C GLN A 188 -5.62 12.05 -6.28
N ALA A 189 -5.26 10.77 -6.39
CA ALA A 189 -4.79 9.98 -5.26
C ALA A 189 -3.47 10.52 -4.70
N ARG A 190 -2.48 10.82 -5.56
CA ARG A 190 -1.21 11.44 -5.16
C ARG A 190 -1.45 12.78 -4.44
N ASN A 191 -2.30 13.63 -5.01
CA ASN A 191 -2.63 14.94 -4.44
C ASN A 191 -3.34 14.84 -3.08
N LEU A 192 -4.13 13.79 -2.86
CA LEU A 192 -4.78 13.51 -1.58
C LEU A 192 -3.79 12.99 -0.51
N GLY A 193 -2.66 12.42 -0.93
CA GLY A 193 -1.62 11.91 -0.04
C GLY A 193 -1.41 10.40 -0.08
N PHE A 194 -2.03 9.69 -1.02
CA PHE A 194 -1.64 8.31 -1.29
C PHE A 194 -0.21 8.26 -1.84
N THR A 195 0.50 7.17 -1.53
CA THR A 195 1.90 6.96 -1.93
C THR A 195 2.03 5.97 -3.08
N GLY A 196 0.93 5.32 -3.44
CA GLY A 196 0.86 4.37 -4.55
C GLY A 196 -0.57 3.99 -4.89
N LYS A 197 -0.72 3.08 -5.85
CA LYS A 197 -1.99 2.60 -6.34
C LYS A 197 -1.93 1.13 -6.73
N GLY A 198 -2.97 0.37 -6.38
CA GLY A 198 -3.15 -0.99 -6.86
C GLY A 198 -3.34 -1.06 -8.38
N SER A 199 -2.76 -2.08 -9.00
CA SER A 199 -2.92 -2.37 -10.42
C SER A 199 -3.45 -3.79 -10.62
N ILE A 200 -4.39 -3.96 -11.54
CA ILE A 200 -4.94 -5.26 -11.95
C ILE A 200 -4.46 -5.65 -13.36
N ASN A 201 -3.66 -4.82 -14.01
CA ASN A 201 -3.12 -5.09 -15.34
C ASN A 201 -1.72 -4.48 -15.49
N PRO A 202 -0.71 -5.24 -15.97
CA PRO A 202 0.64 -4.71 -16.18
C PRO A 202 0.73 -3.46 -17.08
N LYS A 203 -0.23 -3.24 -17.98
CA LYS A 203 -0.28 -2.03 -18.83
C LYS A 203 -0.53 -0.75 -18.04
N GLN A 204 -1.11 -0.85 -16.84
CA GLN A 204 -1.35 0.30 -15.97
C GLN A 204 -0.09 0.76 -15.22
N VAL A 205 0.87 -0.16 -15.01
CA VAL A 205 2.07 0.07 -14.19
C VAL A 205 2.88 1.29 -14.62
N PRO A 206 3.21 1.50 -15.90
CA PRO A 206 3.97 2.68 -16.31
C PRO A 206 3.28 4.00 -15.94
N ILE A 207 1.96 4.10 -16.16
CA ILE A 207 1.18 5.32 -15.84
C ILE A 207 1.18 5.58 -14.34
N ILE A 208 1.02 4.53 -13.54
CA ILE A 208 1.05 4.61 -12.08
C ILE A 208 2.43 5.08 -11.61
N ASN A 209 3.50 4.42 -12.06
CA ASN A 209 4.86 4.75 -11.68
C ASN A 209 5.23 6.18 -12.09
N ASP A 210 4.91 6.60 -13.30
CA ASP A 210 5.17 7.97 -13.78
C ASP A 210 4.45 9.02 -12.92
N THR A 211 3.23 8.70 -12.45
CA THR A 211 2.47 9.64 -11.64
C THR A 211 2.97 9.71 -10.19
N PHE A 212 3.28 8.59 -9.57
CA PHE A 212 3.66 8.55 -8.15
C PHE A 212 5.16 8.82 -7.91
N SER A 213 6.01 8.64 -8.93
CA SER A 213 7.42 9.00 -8.84
C SER A 213 7.62 10.51 -9.00
N PRO A 214 8.50 11.13 -8.21
CA PRO A 214 8.86 12.53 -8.43
C PRO A 214 9.65 12.66 -9.73
N ASN A 215 9.30 13.67 -10.54
CA ASN A 215 10.04 13.97 -11.76
C ASN A 215 11.32 14.79 -11.44
N ASP A 216 12.23 14.89 -12.43
CA ASP A 216 13.51 15.59 -12.25
C ASP A 216 13.36 17.06 -11.87
N GLU A 217 12.31 17.75 -12.33
CA GLU A 217 12.05 19.15 -11.98
C GLU A 217 11.60 19.26 -10.53
N GLU A 218 10.73 18.38 -10.06
CA GLU A 218 10.29 18.31 -8.65
C GLU A 218 11.49 18.04 -7.73
N VAL A 219 12.36 17.11 -8.11
CA VAL A 219 13.58 16.78 -7.34
C VAL A 219 14.54 17.97 -7.27
N LYS A 220 14.91 18.56 -8.42
CA LYS A 220 15.78 19.74 -8.47
C LYS A 220 15.24 20.91 -7.66
N LYS A 221 13.93 21.14 -7.73
CA LYS A 221 13.26 22.18 -6.94
C LYS A 221 13.35 21.88 -5.44
N ALA A 222 13.12 20.63 -5.05
CA ALA A 222 13.19 20.20 -3.66
C ALA A 222 14.62 20.37 -3.12
N GLU A 223 15.64 19.90 -3.82
CA GLU A 223 17.05 20.05 -3.46
C GLU A 223 17.45 21.52 -3.31
N ARG A 224 17.04 22.37 -4.27
CA ARG A 224 17.30 23.82 -4.22
C ARG A 224 16.67 24.48 -2.98
N ILE A 225 15.41 24.15 -2.68
CA ILE A 225 14.71 24.72 -1.51
C ILE A 225 15.40 24.28 -0.21
N LEU A 226 15.76 23.01 -0.09
CA LEU A 226 16.47 22.47 1.07
C LEU A 226 17.82 23.19 1.27
N SER A 227 18.62 23.33 0.20
CA SER A 227 19.90 24.02 0.26
C SER A 227 19.79 25.51 0.67
N ILE A 228 18.78 26.22 0.14
CA ILE A 228 18.54 27.63 0.53
C ILE A 228 18.20 27.71 2.02
N PHE A 229 17.37 26.79 2.52
CA PHE A 229 16.94 26.80 3.91
C PHE A 229 18.07 26.41 4.87
N GLU A 230 18.92 25.45 4.52
CA GLU A 230 20.10 25.06 5.32
C GLU A 230 21.09 26.18 5.48
N ASN A 231 21.24 27.02 4.45
CA ASN A 231 22.14 28.20 4.49
C ASN A 231 21.51 29.44 5.14
N ALA A 232 20.22 29.39 5.45
CA ALA A 232 19.52 30.50 6.08
C ALA A 232 19.50 30.33 7.61
N ASN A 233 20.00 31.30 8.34
CA ASN A 233 19.95 31.32 9.82
C ASN A 233 18.56 31.73 10.35
N THR A 234 17.48 31.40 9.62
CA THR A 234 16.08 31.78 9.95
C THR A 234 15.14 30.60 9.86
N GLY A 235 14.03 30.64 10.58
CA GLY A 235 13.01 29.59 10.53
C GLY A 235 12.10 29.65 9.31
N LEU A 236 12.28 30.61 8.40
CA LEU A 236 11.53 30.82 7.18
C LEU A 236 12.37 31.51 6.11
N VAL A 237 12.15 31.20 4.84
CA VAL A 237 12.86 31.83 3.71
C VAL A 237 11.87 32.12 2.58
N MET A 238 12.19 33.13 1.77
CA MET A 238 11.48 33.43 0.54
C MET A 238 12.16 32.74 -0.64
N VAL A 239 11.48 31.91 -1.38
CA VAL A 239 11.97 31.26 -2.60
C VAL A 239 10.95 31.48 -3.71
N ASP A 240 11.38 32.09 -4.82
CA ASP A 240 10.53 32.40 -5.98
C ASP A 240 9.21 33.12 -5.61
N GLY A 241 9.28 34.07 -4.66
CA GLY A 241 8.13 34.83 -4.18
C GLY A 241 7.17 34.04 -3.25
N LYS A 242 7.52 32.84 -2.85
CA LYS A 242 6.76 32.00 -1.91
C LYS A 242 7.47 31.89 -0.57
N LEU A 243 6.70 31.99 0.50
CA LEU A 243 7.19 31.75 1.85
C LEU A 243 7.37 30.25 2.07
N ILE A 244 8.57 29.83 2.46
CA ILE A 244 8.92 28.44 2.77
C ILE A 244 9.16 28.31 4.27
N GLU A 245 8.40 27.46 4.90
CA GLU A 245 8.46 27.14 6.33
C GLU A 245 8.77 25.65 6.54
N LYS A 246 9.09 25.27 7.79
CA LYS A 246 9.42 23.87 8.14
C LYS A 246 8.45 22.79 7.61
N PRO A 247 7.11 22.98 7.58
CA PRO A 247 6.22 21.99 7.00
C PRO A 247 6.49 21.70 5.51
N VAL A 248 6.84 22.73 4.73
CA VAL A 248 7.18 22.59 3.31
C VAL A 248 8.48 21.80 3.14
N LEU A 249 9.45 21.99 4.04
CA LEU A 249 10.72 21.25 3.99
C LEU A 249 10.55 19.75 4.15
N ARG A 250 9.63 19.29 5.03
CA ARG A 250 9.33 17.84 5.18
C ARG A 250 8.86 17.24 3.86
N GLN A 251 8.05 17.98 3.11
CA GLN A 251 7.59 17.53 1.80
C GLN A 251 8.74 17.46 0.79
N MET A 252 9.63 18.46 0.79
CA MET A 252 10.82 18.48 -0.06
C MET A 252 11.80 17.35 0.29
N GLN A 253 12.05 17.10 1.57
CA GLN A 253 12.87 15.98 2.04
C GLN A 253 12.31 14.64 1.55
N ARG A 254 11.00 14.42 1.70
CA ARG A 254 10.34 13.20 1.21
C ARG A 254 10.51 13.04 -0.30
N THR A 255 10.38 14.11 -1.09
CA THR A 255 10.58 14.06 -2.54
C THR A 255 11.99 13.58 -2.90
N VAL A 256 13.01 14.10 -2.23
CA VAL A 256 14.43 13.73 -2.44
C VAL A 256 14.68 12.28 -1.99
N GLU A 257 14.14 11.88 -0.84
CA GLU A 257 14.27 10.51 -0.33
C GLU A 257 13.67 9.47 -1.29
N ILE A 258 12.48 9.71 -1.83
CA ILE A 258 11.84 8.84 -2.83
C ILE A 258 12.73 8.75 -4.08
N SER A 259 13.21 9.89 -4.59
CA SER A 259 14.11 9.92 -5.76
C SER A 259 15.38 9.09 -5.53
N ASN A 260 15.99 9.20 -4.36
CA ASN A 260 17.21 8.47 -4.01
C ASN A 260 16.95 6.95 -3.91
N LYS A 261 15.83 6.54 -3.33
CA LYS A 261 15.42 5.13 -3.29
C LYS A 261 15.24 4.56 -4.71
N LEU A 262 14.54 5.28 -5.58
CA LEU A 262 14.33 4.86 -6.97
C LEU A 262 15.64 4.74 -7.77
N LYS A 263 16.63 5.60 -7.49
CA LYS A 263 17.96 5.52 -8.13
C LYS A 263 18.80 4.35 -7.61
N SER A 264 18.66 3.97 -6.35
CA SER A 264 19.39 2.84 -5.76
C SER A 264 18.79 1.47 -6.12
N SER A 265 17.53 1.43 -6.56
CA SER A 265 16.81 0.20 -6.94
C SER A 265 16.91 -0.12 -8.44
N ARG A 266 17.53 0.76 -9.23
CA ARG A 266 17.86 0.58 -10.67
C ARG A 266 19.31 0.20 -10.85
#